data_cf1109ec62be4b1d92c6d1233a701f77
#
_entry.id   cf1109ec62be4b1d92c6d1233a701f77
#
_cell.length_a   1.000
_cell.length_b   1.000
_cell.length_c   1.000
_cell.angle_alpha   90.00
_cell.angle_beta   90.00
_cell.angle_gamma   90.00
#
_symmetry.space_group_name_H-M   'P 1'
#
loop_
_entity.id
_entity.type
_entity.pdbx_description
1 polymer ?
#
loop_
_entity_poly.entity_id
_entity_poly.type
_entity_poly.pdbx_seq_one_letter_code
_entity_poly.pdbx_strand_id
1 'polypeptide(L)'
;RRGHRWAKMRQVAGDRPVWVTEYCFNGRDESPGLIRSAGEFWLAMTEAFNDGVNVWMAYDWVYPPRQGGEALIHVGWGREYTLTKIYHGFRQWCAPLRPGMRVARSEVTGQFASGISQAGVKASAFRSADGRTLVVHIAAVQDPDADLEIRLGAPFDNARARLWRTSREEDAVELPSQPLSSGLLTTRLPGRALLTLRLDLPPGTP
;
A
#
# COMPACT_ATOMS: atom_id res chain seq x y z
N ARG A 1 17.91 13.75 -1.62
CA ARG A 1 16.81 13.77 -2.61
C ARG A 1 16.55 12.33 -3.08
N ARG A 2 15.74 11.54 -2.34
CA ARG A 2 15.39 10.17 -2.71
C ARG A 2 14.14 10.10 -3.61
N GLY A 3 13.39 11.18 -3.77
CA GLY A 3 12.23 11.25 -4.65
C GLY A 3 12.64 11.18 -6.13
N HIS A 4 11.95 10.36 -6.93
CA HIS A 4 12.10 10.21 -8.39
C HIS A 4 13.11 9.18 -8.91
N ARG A 5 13.65 8.26 -8.09
CA ARG A 5 14.53 7.21 -8.63
C ARG A 5 13.79 6.30 -9.62
N TRP A 6 12.54 5.99 -9.33
CA TRP A 6 11.71 5.12 -10.18
C TRP A 6 11.31 5.82 -11.46
N ALA A 7 10.93 7.11 -11.39
CA ALA A 7 10.63 7.92 -12.57
C ALA A 7 11.83 7.99 -13.53
N LYS A 8 13.06 8.11 -13.00
CA LYS A 8 14.28 8.04 -13.83
C LYS A 8 14.45 6.67 -14.51
N MET A 9 14.23 5.58 -13.76
CA MET A 9 14.29 4.23 -14.34
C MET A 9 13.23 4.06 -15.44
N ARG A 10 12.02 4.55 -15.21
CA ARG A 10 10.95 4.54 -16.19
C ARG A 10 11.32 5.34 -17.45
N GLN A 11 11.90 6.51 -17.28
CA GLN A 11 12.37 7.34 -18.39
C GLN A 11 13.43 6.63 -19.25
N VAL A 12 14.39 5.96 -18.61
CA VAL A 12 15.45 5.20 -19.31
C VAL A 12 14.86 3.96 -20.01
N ALA A 13 13.90 3.30 -19.38
CA ALA A 13 13.25 2.11 -19.95
C ALA A 13 12.42 2.40 -21.19
N GLY A 14 11.95 3.64 -21.38
CA GLY A 14 11.05 4.00 -22.47
C GLY A 14 9.76 3.20 -22.39
N ASP A 15 9.40 2.47 -23.44
CA ASP A 15 8.18 1.65 -23.49
C ASP A 15 8.33 0.24 -22.85
N ARG A 16 9.53 -0.11 -22.43
CA ARG A 16 9.78 -1.43 -21.82
C ARG A 16 9.21 -1.48 -20.40
N PRO A 17 8.68 -2.63 -19.95
CA PRO A 17 8.24 -2.77 -18.57
C PRO A 17 9.42 -2.66 -17.60
N VAL A 18 9.18 -2.00 -16.47
CA VAL A 18 10.15 -1.85 -15.38
C VAL A 18 9.78 -2.81 -14.25
N TRP A 19 10.69 -3.68 -13.89
CA TRP A 19 10.52 -4.68 -12.84
C TRP A 19 11.50 -4.41 -11.70
N VAL A 20 10.97 -4.32 -10.49
CA VAL A 20 11.76 -4.39 -9.27
C VAL A 20 11.83 -5.86 -8.86
N THR A 21 12.93 -6.50 -9.21
CA THR A 21 13.10 -7.96 -9.04
C THR A 21 13.55 -8.33 -7.64
N GLU A 22 14.04 -7.36 -6.88
CA GLU A 22 14.42 -7.52 -5.48
C GLU A 22 14.28 -6.19 -4.76
N TYR A 23 13.52 -6.18 -3.68
CA TYR A 23 13.48 -5.06 -2.77
C TYR A 23 13.45 -5.58 -1.34
N CYS A 24 14.49 -5.25 -0.59
CA CYS A 24 14.57 -5.48 0.84
C CYS A 24 14.53 -4.17 1.60
N PHE A 25 13.96 -4.21 2.78
CA PHE A 25 13.99 -3.12 3.73
C PHE A 25 15.11 -3.39 4.73
N ASN A 26 16.26 -2.79 4.51
CA ASN A 26 17.42 -2.87 5.43
C ASN A 26 17.16 -2.01 6.68
N GLY A 27 16.07 -2.26 7.38
CA GLY A 27 15.86 -1.73 8.73
C GLY A 27 16.71 -2.56 9.69
N ARG A 28 17.52 -1.92 10.49
CA ARG A 28 18.24 -2.58 11.60
C ARG A 28 17.29 -3.04 12.70
N ASP A 29 16.01 -3.06 12.43
CA ASP A 29 14.97 -3.33 13.39
C ASP A 29 14.54 -4.79 13.29
N GLU A 30 15.02 -5.58 14.22
CA GLU A 30 14.73 -6.99 14.31
C GLU A 30 13.33 -7.29 14.90
N SER A 31 12.58 -6.24 15.25
CA SER A 31 11.25 -6.40 15.83
C SER A 31 10.21 -6.75 14.77
N PRO A 32 9.62 -7.95 14.79
CA PRO A 32 8.61 -8.36 13.82
C PRO A 32 7.32 -7.53 13.91
N GLY A 33 7.07 -6.89 15.05
CA GLY A 33 5.89 -6.04 15.29
C GLY A 33 6.01 -4.60 14.83
N LEU A 34 7.11 -4.20 14.18
CA LEU A 34 7.33 -2.79 13.90
C LEU A 34 6.54 -2.29 12.68
N ILE A 35 5.48 -1.56 12.94
CA ILE A 35 4.64 -0.94 11.90
C ILE A 35 5.41 0.05 11.01
N ARG A 36 6.47 0.67 11.52
CA ARG A 36 7.32 1.57 10.74
C ARG A 36 7.91 0.86 9.51
N SER A 37 8.42 -0.35 9.68
CA SER A 37 9.01 -1.12 8.59
C SER A 37 7.98 -1.44 7.51
N ALA A 38 6.77 -1.84 7.89
CA ALA A 38 5.67 -2.04 6.95
C ALA A 38 5.29 -0.74 6.22
N GLY A 39 5.25 0.39 6.93
CA GLY A 39 4.98 1.71 6.35
C GLY A 39 6.03 2.13 5.31
N GLU A 40 7.30 1.97 5.61
CA GLU A 40 8.38 2.31 4.68
C GLU A 40 8.39 1.38 3.45
N PHE A 41 8.05 0.11 3.62
CA PHE A 41 7.87 -0.83 2.51
C PHE A 41 6.71 -0.40 1.60
N TRP A 42 5.57 -0.03 2.17
CA TRP A 42 4.43 0.49 1.42
C TRP A 42 4.74 1.79 0.68
N LEU A 43 5.46 2.71 1.31
CA LEU A 43 5.89 3.94 0.65
C LEU A 43 6.72 3.64 -0.60
N ALA A 44 7.67 2.72 -0.50
CA ALA A 44 8.50 2.35 -1.64
C ALA A 44 7.67 1.78 -2.79
N MET A 45 6.71 0.89 -2.49
CA MET A 45 5.77 0.36 -3.51
C MET A 45 4.88 1.46 -4.08
N THR A 46 4.30 2.32 -3.24
CA THR A 46 3.45 3.43 -3.68
C THR A 46 4.18 4.34 -4.66
N GLU A 47 5.40 4.76 -4.32
CA GLU A 47 6.23 5.58 -5.20
C GLU A 47 6.57 4.85 -6.50
N ALA A 48 6.96 3.57 -6.40
CA ALA A 48 7.35 2.80 -7.57
C ALA A 48 6.20 2.63 -8.58
N PHE A 49 5.03 2.23 -8.12
CA PHE A 49 3.89 2.05 -9.01
C PHE A 49 3.37 3.37 -9.57
N ASN A 50 3.33 4.43 -8.77
CA ASN A 50 2.95 5.77 -9.25
C ASN A 50 3.94 6.31 -10.28
N ASP A 51 5.21 5.94 -10.20
CA ASP A 51 6.27 6.28 -11.16
C ASP A 51 6.34 5.31 -12.36
N GLY A 52 5.42 4.35 -12.47
CA GLY A 52 5.27 3.48 -13.64
C GLY A 52 6.06 2.17 -13.60
N VAL A 53 6.46 1.70 -12.42
CA VAL A 53 6.92 0.32 -12.22
C VAL A 53 5.77 -0.65 -12.48
N ASN A 54 6.05 -1.76 -13.15
CA ASN A 54 5.03 -2.73 -13.57
C ASN A 54 4.99 -3.97 -12.66
N VAL A 55 6.11 -4.35 -12.07
CA VAL A 55 6.24 -5.52 -11.22
C VAL A 55 7.10 -5.18 -10.01
N TRP A 56 6.71 -5.70 -8.86
CA TRP A 56 7.43 -5.57 -7.61
C TRP A 56 7.57 -6.93 -6.94
N MET A 57 8.80 -7.30 -6.60
CA MET A 57 9.12 -8.52 -5.87
C MET A 57 9.73 -8.15 -4.53
N ALA A 58 9.10 -8.61 -3.45
CA ALA A 58 9.63 -8.45 -2.11
C ALA A 58 10.76 -9.44 -1.87
N TYR A 59 11.84 -8.97 -1.27
CA TYR A 59 12.92 -9.76 -0.73
C TYR A 59 13.06 -9.45 0.77
N ASP A 60 13.01 -10.40 1.66
CA ASP A 60 12.99 -11.83 1.53
C ASP A 60 11.69 -12.44 2.12
N TRP A 61 11.26 -13.60 1.62
CA TRP A 61 10.07 -14.26 2.15
C TRP A 61 10.29 -14.82 3.55
N VAL A 62 11.38 -15.55 3.74
CA VAL A 62 11.66 -16.32 4.95
C VAL A 62 13.12 -16.15 5.30
N TYR A 63 13.41 -15.61 6.48
CA TYR A 63 14.78 -15.37 6.92
C TYR A 63 14.90 -15.42 8.44
N PRO A 64 16.07 -15.78 8.99
CA PRO A 64 16.30 -15.70 10.43
C PRO A 64 16.29 -14.24 10.94
N PRO A 65 15.69 -13.95 12.10
CA PRO A 65 15.51 -12.58 12.59
C PRO A 65 16.81 -11.82 12.86
N ARG A 66 17.94 -12.54 13.00
CA ARG A 66 19.25 -11.94 13.34
C ARG A 66 19.98 -11.31 12.16
N GLN A 67 19.43 -11.37 10.96
CA GLN A 67 20.14 -10.91 9.76
C GLN A 67 19.51 -9.69 9.09
N GLY A 68 18.71 -8.90 9.81
CA GLY A 68 18.34 -7.58 9.36
C GLY A 68 16.86 -7.27 9.22
N GLY A 69 15.96 -8.06 9.76
CA GLY A 69 14.51 -7.69 9.84
C GLY A 69 13.78 -7.52 8.52
N GLU A 70 14.41 -7.90 7.42
CA GLU A 70 13.90 -7.66 6.04
C GLU A 70 12.88 -8.69 5.58
N ALA A 71 12.82 -9.85 6.26
CA ALA A 71 11.93 -10.92 5.84
C ALA A 71 10.47 -10.65 6.18
N LEU A 72 9.60 -11.15 5.32
CA LEU A 72 8.16 -11.18 5.59
C LEU A 72 7.83 -12.16 6.73
N ILE A 73 8.58 -13.26 6.81
CA ILE A 73 8.41 -14.31 7.81
C ILE A 73 9.75 -14.57 8.49
N HIS A 74 9.82 -14.36 9.78
CA HIS A 74 10.97 -14.75 10.60
C HIS A 74 10.86 -16.21 10.98
N VAL A 75 11.94 -16.98 10.76
CA VAL A 75 12.03 -18.38 11.20
C VAL A 75 13.20 -18.56 12.16
N GLY A 76 12.93 -19.13 13.32
CA GLY A 76 13.97 -19.58 14.24
C GLY A 76 14.59 -20.92 13.79
N TRP A 77 15.71 -21.31 14.41
CA TRP A 77 16.34 -22.62 14.19
C TRP A 77 15.55 -23.79 14.82
N GLY A 78 14.50 -23.50 15.61
CA GLY A 78 13.46 -24.44 16.00
C GLY A 78 12.43 -24.61 14.86
N ARG A 79 11.21 -24.90 15.18
CA ARG A 79 10.10 -24.97 14.20
C ARG A 79 9.19 -23.75 14.28
N GLU A 80 9.65 -22.71 14.94
CA GLU A 80 8.87 -21.50 15.20
C GLU A 80 9.01 -20.53 14.06
N TYR A 81 7.91 -19.89 13.70
CA TYR A 81 7.90 -18.78 12.75
C TYR A 81 7.06 -17.63 13.31
N THR A 82 7.39 -16.42 12.86
CA THR A 82 6.65 -15.20 13.19
C THR A 82 6.35 -14.44 11.92
N LEU A 83 5.08 -14.13 11.69
CA LEU A 83 4.66 -13.21 10.63
C LEU A 83 4.96 -11.79 11.07
N THR A 84 5.68 -11.05 10.25
CA THR A 84 6.06 -9.66 10.58
C THR A 84 4.96 -8.67 10.18
N LYS A 85 5.05 -7.43 10.67
CA LYS A 85 4.18 -6.34 10.17
C LYS A 85 4.37 -6.09 8.67
N ILE A 86 5.58 -6.33 8.14
CA ILE A 86 5.83 -6.24 6.70
C ILE A 86 5.00 -7.29 5.95
N TYR A 87 4.94 -8.54 6.46
CA TYR A 87 4.09 -9.59 5.88
C TYR A 87 2.62 -9.16 5.82
N HIS A 88 2.07 -8.67 6.94
CA HIS A 88 0.67 -8.26 6.99
C HIS A 88 0.38 -7.10 6.05
N GLY A 89 1.26 -6.10 6.01
CA GLY A 89 1.18 -4.99 5.06
C GLY A 89 1.28 -5.47 3.61
N PHE A 90 2.25 -6.32 3.28
CA PHE A 90 2.42 -6.83 1.92
C PHE A 90 1.25 -7.71 1.48
N ARG A 91 0.75 -8.59 2.35
CA ARG A 91 -0.48 -9.36 2.10
C ARG A 91 -1.67 -8.44 1.83
N GLN A 92 -1.86 -7.39 2.66
CA GLN A 92 -2.93 -6.42 2.50
C GLN A 92 -2.83 -5.66 1.18
N TRP A 93 -1.61 -5.37 0.71
CA TRP A 93 -1.37 -4.76 -0.59
C TRP A 93 -1.75 -5.70 -1.73
N CYS A 94 -1.24 -6.92 -1.72
CA CYS A 94 -1.34 -7.85 -2.84
C CYS A 94 -2.74 -8.49 -2.98
N ALA A 95 -3.40 -8.79 -1.87
CA ALA A 95 -4.63 -9.59 -1.86
C ALA A 95 -5.78 -9.03 -2.73
N PRO A 96 -6.05 -7.72 -2.79
CA PRO A 96 -7.11 -7.16 -3.61
C PRO A 96 -6.70 -6.95 -5.07
N LEU A 97 -5.42 -6.96 -5.40
CA LEU A 97 -4.92 -6.73 -6.76
C LEU A 97 -5.04 -7.97 -7.63
N ARG A 98 -5.15 -7.74 -8.93
CA ARG A 98 -5.15 -8.80 -9.95
C ARG A 98 -4.23 -8.41 -11.10
N PRO A 99 -3.58 -9.37 -11.77
CA PRO A 99 -2.82 -9.09 -12.98
C PRO A 99 -3.68 -8.33 -14.01
N GLY A 100 -3.06 -7.36 -14.70
CA GLY A 100 -3.74 -6.54 -15.69
C GLY A 100 -4.44 -5.29 -15.12
N MET A 101 -4.49 -5.10 -13.82
CA MET A 101 -4.90 -3.81 -13.24
C MET A 101 -3.91 -2.72 -13.62
N ARG A 102 -4.43 -1.52 -13.82
CA ARG A 102 -3.65 -0.35 -14.22
C ARG A 102 -3.61 0.66 -13.09
N VAL A 103 -2.48 1.30 -12.90
CA VAL A 103 -2.35 2.42 -11.96
C VAL A 103 -3.27 3.55 -12.43
N ALA A 104 -4.12 4.00 -11.53
CA ALA A 104 -4.95 5.19 -11.71
C ALA A 104 -4.28 6.39 -11.01
N ARG A 105 -4.50 7.57 -11.56
CA ARG A 105 -3.98 8.79 -10.93
C ARG A 105 -4.59 8.96 -9.54
N SER A 106 -3.72 9.18 -8.56
CA SER A 106 -4.08 9.53 -7.19
C SER A 106 -3.36 10.81 -6.79
N GLU A 107 -4.01 11.62 -5.99
CA GLU A 107 -3.46 12.86 -5.46
C GLU A 107 -3.78 12.96 -3.98
N VAL A 108 -2.81 13.40 -3.19
CA VAL A 108 -2.99 13.66 -1.76
C VAL A 108 -2.79 15.15 -1.53
N THR A 109 -3.76 15.77 -0.87
CA THR A 109 -3.74 17.21 -0.53
C THR A 109 -3.91 17.43 0.97
N GLY A 110 -3.70 18.64 1.45
CA GLY A 110 -3.86 19.01 2.87
C GLY A 110 -2.54 18.95 3.66
N GLN A 111 -2.65 19.08 4.98
CA GLN A 111 -1.49 19.26 5.87
C GLN A 111 -0.53 18.06 5.89
N PHE A 112 -1.01 16.86 5.58
CA PHE A 112 -0.21 15.63 5.51
C PHE A 112 0.24 15.27 4.08
N ALA A 113 -0.09 16.11 3.11
CA ALA A 113 0.42 15.95 1.76
C ALA A 113 1.92 16.31 1.73
N SER A 114 2.77 15.32 1.72
CA SER A 114 4.20 15.52 1.70
C SER A 114 4.76 15.18 0.32
N GLY A 115 5.46 16.12 -0.27
CA GLY A 115 6.26 15.87 -1.48
C GLY A 115 7.54 15.08 -1.21
N ILE A 116 7.89 14.85 0.06
CA ILE A 116 9.14 14.21 0.47
C ILE A 116 8.84 12.94 1.28
N SER A 117 9.49 11.89 0.94
CA SER A 117 9.24 10.48 1.16
C SER A 117 9.23 9.93 2.60
N GLN A 118 9.14 10.70 3.65
CA GLN A 118 9.25 10.16 5.03
C GLN A 118 8.25 10.74 6.03
N ALA A 119 7.36 11.60 5.61
CA ALA A 119 6.32 12.13 6.48
C ALA A 119 5.02 12.32 5.69
N GLY A 120 3.91 12.09 6.32
CA GLY A 120 2.60 12.37 5.78
C GLY A 120 1.84 11.15 5.25
N VAL A 121 0.88 11.42 4.39
CA VAL A 121 0.02 10.41 3.77
C VAL A 121 0.42 10.24 2.30
N LYS A 122 0.50 9.01 1.83
CA LYS A 122 0.72 8.65 0.42
C LYS A 122 -0.36 7.69 -0.04
N ALA A 123 -0.73 7.80 -1.30
CA ALA A 123 -1.73 6.94 -1.91
C ALA A 123 -1.31 6.43 -3.28
N SER A 124 -1.80 5.25 -3.62
CA SER A 124 -1.81 4.71 -4.98
C SER A 124 -3.15 4.07 -5.26
N ALA A 125 -3.58 4.11 -6.50
CA ALA A 125 -4.85 3.54 -6.92
C ALA A 125 -4.65 2.63 -8.13
N PHE A 126 -5.44 1.55 -8.20
CA PHE A 126 -5.38 0.54 -9.26
C PHE A 126 -6.79 0.25 -9.75
N ARG A 127 -6.98 0.29 -11.06
CA ARG A 127 -8.26 0.01 -11.70
C ARG A 127 -8.16 -1.22 -12.59
N SER A 128 -9.16 -2.09 -12.53
CA SER A 128 -9.26 -3.25 -13.42
C SER A 128 -9.43 -2.80 -14.87
N ALA A 129 -9.07 -3.66 -15.82
CA ALA A 129 -9.13 -3.36 -17.25
C ALA A 129 -10.57 -3.06 -17.72
N ASP A 130 -11.56 -3.72 -17.13
CA ASP A 130 -12.99 -3.47 -17.38
C ASP A 130 -13.54 -2.25 -16.64
N GLY A 131 -12.71 -1.59 -15.84
CA GLY A 131 -13.07 -0.41 -15.06
C GLY A 131 -13.97 -0.65 -13.85
N ARG A 132 -14.29 -1.91 -13.52
CA ARG A 132 -15.31 -2.27 -12.53
C ARG A 132 -14.78 -2.42 -11.11
N THR A 133 -13.50 -2.68 -10.96
CA THR A 133 -12.84 -2.76 -9.65
C THR A 133 -11.85 -1.61 -9.49
N LEU A 134 -11.94 -0.93 -8.37
CA LEU A 134 -10.95 0.06 -7.92
C LEU A 134 -10.36 -0.38 -6.58
N VAL A 135 -9.03 -0.37 -6.50
CA VAL A 135 -8.31 -0.60 -5.25
C VAL A 135 -7.50 0.65 -4.94
N VAL A 136 -7.61 1.14 -3.73
CA VAL A 136 -6.82 2.29 -3.24
C VAL A 136 -6.01 1.86 -2.03
N HIS A 137 -4.71 2.10 -2.08
CA HIS A 137 -3.80 1.90 -0.96
C HIS A 137 -3.36 3.24 -0.40
N ILE A 138 -3.44 3.40 0.91
CA ILE A 138 -3.06 4.61 1.63
C ILE A 138 -2.11 4.23 2.76
N ALA A 139 -0.98 4.91 2.84
CA ALA A 139 -0.03 4.79 3.93
C ALA A 139 0.05 6.11 4.69
N ALA A 140 -0.21 6.08 5.99
CA ALA A 140 0.11 7.16 6.91
C ALA A 140 1.41 6.81 7.65
N VAL A 141 2.44 7.61 7.45
CA VAL A 141 3.76 7.38 8.06
C VAL A 141 4.11 8.37 9.16
N GLN A 142 3.24 9.35 9.41
CA GLN A 142 3.32 10.27 10.55
C GLN A 142 2.78 9.61 11.82
N ASP A 143 3.16 10.13 12.97
CA ASP A 143 2.68 9.67 14.28
C ASP A 143 1.24 10.10 14.62
N PRO A 144 0.82 11.36 14.37
CA PRO A 144 -0.57 11.73 14.66
C PRO A 144 -1.54 11.05 13.70
N ASP A 145 -2.73 10.77 14.21
CA ASP A 145 -3.84 10.29 13.39
C ASP A 145 -4.19 11.30 12.29
N ALA A 146 -4.70 10.80 11.19
CA ALA A 146 -5.17 11.62 10.07
C ALA A 146 -6.66 11.40 9.82
N ASP A 147 -7.42 12.47 9.75
CA ASP A 147 -8.77 12.42 9.22
C ASP A 147 -8.69 12.52 7.70
N LEU A 148 -9.19 11.49 7.02
CA LEU A 148 -9.11 11.34 5.58
C LEU A 148 -10.46 11.58 4.92
N GLU A 149 -10.46 12.42 3.90
CA GLU A 149 -11.51 12.50 2.90
C GLU A 149 -11.02 11.85 1.62
N ILE A 150 -11.64 10.75 1.23
CA ILE A 150 -11.30 10.01 0.01
C ILE A 150 -12.38 10.29 -1.02
N ARG A 151 -12.01 11.04 -2.06
CA ARG A 151 -12.92 11.42 -3.14
C ARG A 151 -12.67 10.55 -4.37
N LEU A 152 -13.70 9.88 -4.82
CA LEU A 152 -13.69 9.05 -6.02
C LEU A 152 -14.68 9.65 -7.02
N GLY A 153 -14.31 9.62 -8.30
CA GLY A 153 -15.21 10.01 -9.38
C GLY A 153 -16.14 8.87 -9.82
N ALA A 154 -17.10 9.23 -10.67
CA ALA A 154 -17.94 8.24 -11.34
C ALA A 154 -17.06 7.11 -11.98
N PRO A 155 -17.50 5.86 -11.98
CA PRO A 155 -18.85 5.38 -11.62
C PRO A 155 -18.98 4.93 -10.15
N PHE A 156 -18.03 5.25 -9.28
CA PHE A 156 -17.99 4.75 -7.90
C PHE A 156 -18.75 5.62 -6.89
N ASP A 157 -19.48 6.64 -7.34
CA ASP A 157 -20.11 7.65 -6.49
C ASP A 157 -21.00 7.09 -5.38
N ASN A 158 -21.68 5.98 -5.62
CA ASN A 158 -22.56 5.31 -4.67
C ASN A 158 -22.12 3.87 -4.36
N ALA A 159 -20.87 3.56 -4.63
CA ALA A 159 -20.33 2.24 -4.35
C ALA A 159 -20.16 2.01 -2.84
N ARG A 160 -19.91 0.77 -2.48
CA ARG A 160 -19.61 0.38 -1.13
C ARG A 160 -18.17 -0.10 -1.04
N ALA A 161 -17.38 0.53 -0.19
CA ALA A 161 -15.98 0.17 0.02
C ALA A 161 -15.86 -0.96 1.04
N ARG A 162 -15.08 -1.98 0.71
CA ARG A 162 -14.49 -2.90 1.68
C ARG A 162 -13.15 -2.33 2.10
N LEU A 163 -12.85 -2.39 3.40
CA LEU A 163 -11.65 -1.77 3.97
C LEU A 163 -10.84 -2.78 4.76
N TRP A 164 -9.53 -2.68 4.66
CA TRP A 164 -8.57 -3.43 5.51
C TRP A 164 -7.55 -2.47 6.08
N ARG A 165 -7.17 -2.71 7.33
CA ARG A 165 -6.19 -1.87 8.02
C ARG A 165 -5.10 -2.71 8.68
N THR A 166 -3.85 -2.25 8.55
CA THR A 166 -2.72 -2.66 9.38
C THR A 166 -2.25 -1.44 10.15
N SER A 167 -2.16 -1.58 11.47
CA SER A 167 -1.68 -0.53 12.38
C SER A 167 -0.70 -1.12 13.37
N ARG A 168 -0.35 -0.37 14.39
CA ARG A 168 0.47 -0.91 15.49
C ARG A 168 -0.18 -2.13 16.15
N GLU A 169 -1.49 -2.08 16.33
CA GLU A 169 -2.29 -3.11 17.02
C GLU A 169 -3.02 -4.08 16.09
N GLU A 170 -3.08 -3.80 14.79
CA GLU A 170 -3.89 -4.54 13.82
C GLU A 170 -3.04 -5.15 12.71
N ASP A 171 -3.43 -6.32 12.23
CA ASP A 171 -2.73 -7.11 11.21
C ASP A 171 -3.66 -7.43 10.03
N ALA A 172 -3.81 -6.49 9.10
CA ALA A 172 -4.70 -6.59 7.93
C ALA A 172 -6.15 -6.93 8.33
N VAL A 173 -6.66 -6.26 9.35
CA VAL A 173 -8.02 -6.47 9.85
C VAL A 173 -9.02 -5.88 8.86
N GLU A 174 -10.05 -6.66 8.51
CA GLU A 174 -11.16 -6.16 7.72
C GLU A 174 -12.07 -5.30 8.61
N LEU A 175 -12.27 -4.07 8.20
CA LEU A 175 -13.14 -3.11 8.87
C LEU A 175 -14.58 -3.23 8.33
N PRO A 176 -15.59 -2.72 9.05
CA PRO A 176 -16.93 -2.62 8.52
C PRO A 176 -16.94 -1.89 7.17
N SER A 177 -17.65 -2.47 6.20
CA SER A 177 -17.76 -1.85 4.87
C SER A 177 -18.52 -0.52 4.95
N GLN A 178 -18.06 0.48 4.22
CA GLN A 178 -18.62 1.83 4.25
C GLN A 178 -19.21 2.22 2.90
N PRO A 179 -20.41 2.82 2.86
CA PRO A 179 -20.94 3.39 1.63
C PRO A 179 -20.19 4.69 1.30
N LEU A 180 -20.02 4.95 0.00
CA LEU A 180 -19.66 6.27 -0.46
C LEU A 180 -20.94 7.12 -0.60
N SER A 181 -20.85 8.38 -0.22
CA SER A 181 -21.91 9.36 -0.45
C SER A 181 -21.42 10.39 -1.46
N SER A 182 -22.01 10.42 -2.64
CA SER A 182 -21.58 11.29 -3.75
C SER A 182 -20.07 11.19 -4.02
N GLY A 183 -19.55 9.95 -4.06
CA GLY A 183 -18.13 9.70 -4.28
C GLY A 183 -17.21 10.02 -3.10
N LEU A 184 -17.76 10.38 -1.94
CA LEU A 184 -16.98 10.72 -0.75
C LEU A 184 -17.06 9.61 0.29
N LEU A 185 -15.90 9.23 0.81
CA LEU A 185 -15.74 8.40 2.00
C LEU A 185 -14.85 9.15 2.99
N THR A 186 -15.31 9.25 4.25
CA THR A 186 -14.52 9.83 5.33
C THR A 186 -14.12 8.75 6.31
N THR A 187 -12.87 8.76 6.75
CA THR A 187 -12.37 7.80 7.74
C THR A 187 -11.22 8.38 8.53
N ARG A 188 -11.05 7.91 9.75
CA ARG A 188 -9.88 8.23 10.56
C ARG A 188 -8.85 7.12 10.41
N LEU A 189 -7.64 7.49 10.07
CA LEU A 189 -6.50 6.60 9.96
C LEU A 189 -5.55 6.85 11.13
N PRO A 190 -5.30 5.85 11.98
CA PRO A 190 -4.31 5.97 13.04
C PRO A 190 -2.94 6.36 12.49
N GLY A 191 -2.15 7.04 13.29
CA GLY A 191 -0.76 7.31 12.94
C GLY A 191 0.01 6.01 12.67
N ARG A 192 0.87 6.03 11.66
CA ARG A 192 1.63 4.85 11.19
C ARG A 192 0.73 3.66 10.86
N ALA A 193 -0.30 3.88 10.05
CA ALA A 193 -1.20 2.83 9.61
C ALA A 193 -1.27 2.73 8.09
N LEU A 194 -1.66 1.56 7.63
CA LEU A 194 -1.87 1.21 6.23
C LEU A 194 -3.35 0.93 6.03
N LEU A 195 -3.97 1.55 5.05
CA LEU A 195 -5.37 1.37 4.71
C LEU A 195 -5.49 0.92 3.26
N THR A 196 -6.33 -0.08 3.03
CA THR A 196 -6.74 -0.52 1.69
C THR A 196 -8.23 -0.39 1.56
N LEU A 197 -8.67 0.21 0.46
CA LEU A 197 -10.07 0.20 0.05
C LEU A 197 -10.19 -0.61 -1.24
N ARG A 198 -11.26 -1.41 -1.34
CA ARG A 198 -11.68 -2.04 -2.58
C ARG A 198 -13.15 -1.74 -2.83
N LEU A 199 -13.41 -1.31 -4.05
CA LEU A 199 -14.76 -1.05 -4.57
C LEU A 199 -14.98 -1.91 -5.80
N ASP A 200 -16.10 -2.58 -5.83
CA ASP A 200 -16.53 -3.37 -6.97
C ASP A 200 -17.90 -2.84 -7.42
N LEU A 201 -18.03 -2.55 -8.73
CA LEU A 201 -19.32 -2.17 -9.31
C LEU A 201 -20.17 -3.40 -9.56
N PRO A 202 -21.49 -3.33 -9.31
CA PRO A 202 -22.42 -4.40 -9.64
C PRO A 202 -22.38 -4.76 -11.13
N PRO A 203 -22.70 -5.99 -11.52
CA PRO A 203 -22.90 -6.35 -12.92
C PRO A 203 -23.94 -5.43 -13.59
N GLY A 204 -23.63 -4.96 -14.82
CA GLY A 204 -24.57 -4.11 -15.58
C GLY A 204 -24.50 -2.61 -15.27
N THR A 205 -23.59 -2.15 -14.41
CA THR A 205 -23.30 -0.72 -14.28
C THR A 205 -22.56 -0.25 -15.53
N PRO A 206 -23.01 0.82 -16.22
CA PRO A 206 -22.42 1.33 -17.45
C PRO A 206 -21.03 1.93 -17.22
#